data_fa63fca6e951afc4a35a13c7646f963f
#
_entry.id   fa63fca6e951afc4a35a13c7646f963f
#
_cell.length_a   1.000
_cell.length_b   1.000
_cell.length_c   1.000
_cell.angle_alpha   90.00
_cell.angle_beta   90.00
_cell.angle_gamma   90.00
#
_symmetry.space_group_name_H-M   'P 1'
#
loop_
_entity.id
_entity.type
_entity.pdbx_description
1 polymer ?
#
loop_
_entity_poly.entity_id
_entity_poly.type
_entity_poly.pdbx_seq_one_letter_code
_entity_poly.pdbx_strand_id
1 'polypeptide(L)'
;MRKEYEALISRKNEKCNKNNGVYVRYKYPVLTAEHAPLIWRYDFDEKTNPYMEERIGINATMNSGAIKLNGKYYLVVRVEGDDRKSFFAVAESDSPVDGFRFWDYPILMPETDIPDTNMYDMRLTAHEDGWIYGIFCAERKDPNARPGDLSAAVASAGIARTKDLKTWERLPDLKTRSQQRNVVLHPEFVNGKYALYTRPQDGFIDTGNGGGIGWALVDDICHAEVHDEVIINKREYHTIKEVKNGEGPHPIKTEKGWLHLAHGVRCCAAGLRYVLYLYMTSLEDPTKMIAEPAGYFMAPVDEERIGDVSNVLFSNGWIADEDGKVYIYYASSDTRMHVAESTVDRLVDYCLHTPADGLRSIESVRTLSLIHI
;
A
#
# COMPACT_ATOMS: atom_id res chain seq x y z
N MET A 1 -0.86 23.28 21.90
CA MET A 1 0.01 22.44 21.04
C MET A 1 0.44 21.12 21.71
N ARG A 2 1.44 21.04 22.67
CA ARG A 2 1.90 19.75 23.26
C ARG A 2 0.78 18.93 23.90
N LYS A 3 -0.09 19.56 24.69
CA LYS A 3 -1.21 18.89 25.36
C LYS A 3 -2.22 18.30 24.36
N GLU A 4 -2.49 18.99 23.29
CA GLU A 4 -3.38 18.55 22.21
C GLU A 4 -2.74 17.40 21.40
N TYR A 5 -1.45 17.53 21.12
CA TYR A 5 -0.67 16.45 20.48
C TYR A 5 -0.70 15.17 21.31
N GLU A 6 -0.40 15.23 22.62
CA GLU A 6 -0.46 14.06 23.50
C GLU A 6 -1.87 13.46 23.60
N ALA A 7 -2.90 14.30 23.60
CA ALA A 7 -4.29 13.82 23.57
C ALA A 7 -4.60 13.08 22.25
N LEU A 8 -4.10 13.57 21.12
CA LEU A 8 -4.29 12.98 19.82
C LEU A 8 -3.61 11.60 19.72
N ILE A 9 -2.30 11.52 20.01
CA ILE A 9 -1.52 10.28 19.86
C ILE A 9 -1.81 9.21 20.92
N SER A 10 -2.55 9.57 21.99
CA SER A 10 -3.01 8.63 23.02
C SER A 10 -4.49 8.26 22.90
N ARG A 11 -5.21 8.84 21.92
CA ARG A 11 -6.63 8.59 21.73
C ARG A 11 -6.91 7.12 21.40
N LYS A 12 -7.82 6.51 22.17
CA LYS A 12 -8.30 5.16 21.91
C LYS A 12 -9.24 5.13 20.72
N ASN A 13 -9.13 4.10 19.91
CA ASN A 13 -9.98 3.91 18.75
C ASN A 13 -11.16 2.99 19.05
N GLU A 14 -12.26 3.21 18.36
CA GLU A 14 -13.52 2.50 18.55
C GLU A 14 -13.97 1.88 17.22
N LYS A 15 -14.60 0.70 17.29
CA LYS A 15 -15.19 0.09 16.10
C LYS A 15 -16.38 0.91 15.60
N CYS A 16 -16.45 1.11 14.29
CA CYS A 16 -17.63 1.70 13.67
C CYS A 16 -18.80 0.73 13.69
N ASN A 17 -20.01 1.24 13.86
CA ASN A 17 -21.24 0.43 13.77
C ASN A 17 -21.56 0.02 12.32
N LYS A 18 -21.01 0.71 11.34
CA LYS A 18 -21.18 0.40 9.91
C LYS A 18 -20.17 -0.68 9.49
N ASN A 19 -20.65 -1.89 9.27
CA ASN A 19 -19.86 -2.99 8.75
C ASN A 19 -20.72 -3.85 7.81
N ASN A 20 -20.07 -4.64 6.98
CA ASN A 20 -20.75 -5.54 6.03
C ASN A 20 -20.66 -7.03 6.44
N GLY A 21 -20.24 -7.32 7.68
CA GLY A 21 -20.02 -8.68 8.17
C GLY A 21 -18.66 -9.28 7.81
N VAL A 22 -17.99 -8.76 6.79
CA VAL A 22 -16.67 -9.25 6.33
C VAL A 22 -15.53 -8.54 7.06
N TYR A 23 -15.64 -7.24 7.25
CA TYR A 23 -14.67 -6.43 8.00
C TYR A 23 -15.38 -5.33 8.82
N VAL A 24 -14.69 -4.79 9.81
CA VAL A 24 -15.15 -3.68 10.64
C VAL A 24 -14.12 -2.55 10.59
N ARG A 25 -14.55 -1.35 10.22
CA ARG A 25 -13.73 -0.14 10.29
C ARG A 25 -13.63 0.38 11.72
N TYR A 26 -12.56 1.12 11.99
CA TYR A 26 -12.41 1.92 13.19
C TYR A 26 -12.73 3.39 12.90
N LYS A 27 -13.17 4.10 13.94
CA LYS A 27 -13.77 5.43 13.83
C LYS A 27 -12.76 6.52 13.49
N TYR A 28 -11.57 6.44 14.09
CA TYR A 28 -10.56 7.47 13.93
C TYR A 28 -9.43 6.98 13.03
N PRO A 29 -8.83 7.87 12.22
CA PRO A 29 -7.57 7.57 11.57
C PRO A 29 -6.52 7.18 12.61
N VAL A 30 -5.67 6.22 12.28
CA VAL A 30 -4.54 5.81 13.13
C VAL A 30 -3.38 6.78 13.02
N LEU A 31 -3.23 7.44 11.85
CA LEU A 31 -2.25 8.49 11.60
C LEU A 31 -2.84 9.55 10.66
N THR A 32 -2.50 10.80 10.95
CA THR A 32 -2.76 11.99 10.14
C THR A 32 -1.51 12.88 10.18
N ALA A 33 -1.46 13.95 9.42
CA ALA A 33 -0.38 14.93 9.45
C ALA A 33 -0.08 15.44 10.88
N GLU A 34 -1.13 15.61 11.69
CA GLU A 34 -1.01 16.09 13.07
C GLU A 34 -0.34 15.11 14.02
N HIS A 35 -0.24 13.80 13.66
CA HIS A 35 0.51 12.79 14.42
C HIS A 35 2.03 12.90 14.20
N ALA A 36 2.49 13.67 13.21
CA ALA A 36 3.91 13.92 13.01
C ALA A 36 4.51 14.59 14.25
N PRO A 37 5.71 14.18 14.70
CA PRO A 37 6.37 14.77 15.86
C PRO A 37 6.45 16.30 15.75
N LEU A 38 6.15 16.98 16.85
CA LEU A 38 6.16 18.47 16.86
C LEU A 38 7.52 19.03 16.45
N ILE A 39 8.62 18.31 16.75
CA ILE A 39 9.99 18.71 16.36
C ILE A 39 10.24 18.65 14.84
N TRP A 40 9.43 17.96 14.07
CA TRP A 40 9.51 17.97 12.60
C TRP A 40 8.82 19.20 12.01
N ARG A 41 7.84 19.73 12.73
CA ARG A 41 6.94 20.79 12.27
C ARG A 41 7.35 22.17 12.77
N TYR A 42 7.93 22.23 13.98
CA TYR A 42 8.23 23.47 14.66
C TYR A 42 9.68 23.53 15.12
N ASP A 43 10.33 24.65 14.84
CA ASP A 43 11.52 25.08 15.52
C ASP A 43 11.09 25.75 16.85
N PHE A 44 11.53 25.18 17.97
CA PHE A 44 11.21 25.68 19.31
C PHE A 44 12.21 26.72 19.85
N ASP A 45 13.18 27.15 19.05
CA ASP A 45 14.09 28.23 19.42
C ASP A 45 13.42 29.58 19.14
N GLU A 46 13.09 30.35 20.20
CA GLU A 46 12.48 31.68 20.09
C GLU A 46 13.35 32.69 19.30
N LYS A 47 14.67 32.46 19.17
CA LYS A 47 15.56 33.33 18.39
C LYS A 47 15.37 33.13 16.89
N THR A 48 15.13 31.92 16.46
CA THR A 48 14.96 31.55 15.06
C THR A 48 13.49 31.47 14.65
N ASN A 49 12.58 31.22 15.62
CA ASN A 49 11.14 31.14 15.40
C ASN A 49 10.32 31.90 16.47
N PRO A 50 10.43 33.24 16.50
CA PRO A 50 9.81 34.04 17.57
C PRO A 50 8.28 34.02 17.55
N TYR A 51 7.67 33.66 16.43
CA TYR A 51 6.20 33.58 16.27
C TYR A 51 5.66 32.15 16.37
N MET A 52 6.52 31.16 16.61
CA MET A 52 6.16 29.73 16.68
C MET A 52 5.41 29.26 15.43
N GLU A 53 5.94 29.62 14.26
CA GLU A 53 5.38 29.26 12.96
C GLU A 53 5.79 27.83 12.56
N GLU A 54 4.86 27.11 11.93
CA GLU A 54 5.16 25.90 11.15
C GLU A 54 5.54 26.33 9.74
N ARG A 55 6.83 26.23 9.39
CA ARG A 55 7.34 26.84 8.15
C ARG A 55 7.32 25.90 6.95
N ILE A 56 7.73 24.66 7.16
CA ILE A 56 7.52 23.57 6.22
C ILE A 56 6.67 22.55 6.94
N GLY A 57 5.41 22.45 6.56
CA GLY A 57 4.44 21.59 7.18
C GLY A 57 4.51 20.15 6.71
N ILE A 58 3.74 19.30 7.37
CA ILE A 58 3.45 17.94 6.92
C ILE A 58 2.04 17.96 6.31
N ASN A 59 1.97 17.72 5.00
CA ASN A 59 0.72 17.69 4.26
C ASN A 59 -0.09 16.42 4.58
N ALA A 60 0.57 15.24 4.52
CA ALA A 60 -0.13 13.98 4.64
C ALA A 60 0.73 12.85 5.21
N THR A 61 0.05 11.86 5.82
CA THR A 61 0.60 10.57 6.20
C THR A 61 -0.24 9.47 5.59
N MET A 62 0.33 8.64 4.72
CA MET A 62 -0.43 7.70 3.92
C MET A 62 0.36 6.45 3.52
N ASN A 63 -0.31 5.48 2.91
CA ASN A 63 0.27 4.36 2.15
C ASN A 63 1.41 3.63 2.87
N SER A 64 1.14 3.16 4.10
CA SER A 64 2.15 2.51 4.92
C SER A 64 2.30 1.02 4.64
N GLY A 65 3.54 0.55 4.58
CA GLY A 65 3.84 -0.86 4.86
C GLY A 65 3.59 -1.16 6.34
N ALA A 66 3.24 -2.40 6.66
CA ALA A 66 2.92 -2.81 8.03
C ALA A 66 3.61 -4.13 8.39
N ILE A 67 4.07 -4.25 9.64
CA ILE A 67 4.70 -5.47 10.15
C ILE A 67 4.53 -5.56 11.67
N LYS A 68 4.43 -6.78 12.19
CA LYS A 68 4.49 -7.05 13.63
C LYS A 68 5.86 -7.64 13.98
N LEU A 69 6.57 -7.00 14.91
CA LEU A 69 7.87 -7.45 15.39
C LEU A 69 7.90 -7.40 16.91
N ASN A 70 8.37 -8.48 17.54
CA ASN A 70 8.54 -8.55 19.00
C ASN A 70 7.28 -8.11 19.79
N GLY A 71 6.11 -8.48 19.30
CA GLY A 71 4.82 -8.18 19.94
C GLY A 71 4.30 -6.75 19.71
N LYS A 72 5.01 -5.90 18.99
CA LYS A 72 4.57 -4.54 18.61
C LYS A 72 4.19 -4.45 17.14
N TYR A 73 3.33 -3.50 16.83
CA TYR A 73 2.87 -3.17 15.48
C TYR A 73 3.63 -1.97 14.94
N TYR A 74 4.17 -2.11 13.73
CA TYR A 74 4.95 -1.06 13.07
C TYR A 74 4.36 -0.73 11.72
N LEU A 75 4.29 0.56 11.45
CA LEU A 75 3.91 1.12 10.15
C LEU A 75 5.11 1.89 9.61
N VAL A 76 5.58 1.55 8.41
CA VAL A 76 6.53 2.38 7.66
C VAL A 76 5.71 3.25 6.73
N VAL A 77 5.52 4.49 7.14
CA VAL A 77 4.55 5.43 6.61
C VAL A 77 5.21 6.31 5.56
N ARG A 78 4.52 6.53 4.43
CA ARG A 78 4.83 7.66 3.56
C ARG A 78 4.37 8.94 4.26
N VAL A 79 5.30 9.82 4.53
CA VAL A 79 5.05 11.17 5.01
C VAL A 79 5.35 12.13 3.88
N GLU A 80 4.42 13.01 3.55
CA GLU A 80 4.59 14.02 2.51
C GLU A 80 4.58 15.41 3.13
N GLY A 81 5.61 16.19 2.81
CA GLY A 81 5.69 17.61 3.20
C GLY A 81 4.89 18.51 2.25
N ASP A 82 4.65 19.76 2.67
CA ASP A 82 4.00 20.79 1.84
C ASP A 82 4.80 21.12 0.58
N ASP A 83 6.08 20.76 0.55
CA ASP A 83 6.96 20.87 -0.61
C ASP A 83 6.82 19.73 -1.64
N ARG A 84 5.86 18.81 -1.43
CA ARG A 84 5.59 17.63 -2.25
C ARG A 84 6.71 16.58 -2.25
N LYS A 85 7.61 16.61 -1.30
CA LYS A 85 8.59 15.55 -1.12
C LYS A 85 8.06 14.55 -0.12
N SER A 86 8.16 13.26 -0.48
CA SER A 86 7.82 12.17 0.42
C SER A 86 9.08 11.52 0.99
N PHE A 87 8.97 11.07 2.20
CA PHE A 87 9.98 10.27 2.89
C PHE A 87 9.29 9.18 3.72
N PHE A 88 10.07 8.25 4.25
CA PHE A 88 9.53 7.19 5.10
C PHE A 88 9.81 7.47 6.56
N ALA A 89 8.83 7.14 7.40
CA ALA A 89 8.97 7.24 8.85
C ALA A 89 8.30 6.04 9.52
N VAL A 90 8.88 5.59 10.63
CA VAL A 90 8.35 4.48 11.41
C VAL A 90 7.44 4.99 12.50
N ALA A 91 6.22 4.47 12.55
CA ALA A 91 5.31 4.62 13.67
C ALA A 91 5.11 3.26 14.35
N GLU A 92 5.18 3.22 15.69
CA GLU A 92 4.99 2.00 16.47
C GLU A 92 3.84 2.09 17.45
N SER A 93 3.24 0.95 17.79
CA SER A 93 2.23 0.83 18.83
C SER A 93 2.22 -0.57 19.46
N ASP A 94 1.78 -0.66 20.71
CA ASP A 94 1.44 -1.92 21.38
C ASP A 94 0.04 -2.41 20.98
N SER A 95 -0.76 -1.59 20.32
CA SER A 95 -2.11 -1.88 19.83
C SER A 95 -2.17 -1.82 18.30
N PRO A 96 -2.85 -2.76 17.61
CA PRO A 96 -2.97 -2.72 16.16
C PRO A 96 -3.89 -1.61 15.65
N VAL A 97 -4.65 -0.94 16.50
CA VAL A 97 -5.74 -0.05 16.08
C VAL A 97 -5.64 1.38 16.61
N ASP A 98 -4.76 1.63 17.57
CA ASP A 98 -4.57 2.96 18.15
C ASP A 98 -3.18 3.14 18.77
N GLY A 99 -2.89 4.36 19.24
CA GLY A 99 -1.67 4.64 19.99
C GLY A 99 -0.39 4.61 19.17
N PHE A 100 -0.48 4.68 17.85
CA PHE A 100 0.70 4.77 17.00
C PHE A 100 1.45 6.07 17.24
N ARG A 101 2.77 5.96 17.44
CA ARG A 101 3.68 7.08 17.65
C ARG A 101 4.85 6.97 16.69
N PHE A 102 5.10 8.03 15.94
CA PHE A 102 6.32 8.12 15.13
C PHE A 102 7.56 8.12 16.02
N TRP A 103 8.62 7.49 15.53
CA TRP A 103 9.95 7.69 16.09
C TRP A 103 10.39 9.15 15.89
N ASP A 104 11.35 9.59 16.71
CA ASP A 104 11.80 10.99 16.67
C ASP A 104 12.42 11.40 15.34
N TYR A 105 12.98 10.44 14.60
CA TYR A 105 13.63 10.69 13.31
C TYR A 105 13.03 9.81 12.22
N PRO A 106 12.79 10.38 11.02
CA PRO A 106 12.41 9.60 9.85
C PRO A 106 13.55 8.70 9.38
N ILE A 107 13.23 7.78 8.47
CA ILE A 107 14.23 6.91 7.83
C ILE A 107 15.08 7.76 6.88
N LEU A 108 16.36 7.83 7.17
CA LEU A 108 17.33 8.37 6.22
C LEU A 108 17.73 7.25 5.25
N MET A 109 16.99 7.17 4.13
CA MET A 109 17.27 6.15 3.12
C MET A 109 18.57 6.47 2.40
N PRO A 110 19.53 5.53 2.32
CA PRO A 110 20.75 5.76 1.55
C PRO A 110 20.46 6.09 0.08
N GLU A 111 21.16 7.05 -0.48
CA GLU A 111 21.07 7.40 -1.89
C GLU A 111 21.73 6.35 -2.79
N THR A 112 21.26 6.26 -4.03
CA THR A 112 21.89 5.52 -5.13
C THR A 112 22.74 6.45 -5.97
N ASP A 113 23.48 5.90 -6.96
CA ASP A 113 24.29 6.72 -7.89
C ASP A 113 23.45 7.77 -8.64
N ILE A 114 22.16 7.49 -8.84
CA ILE A 114 21.20 8.44 -9.39
C ILE A 114 20.21 8.78 -8.28
N PRO A 115 20.30 9.99 -7.69
CA PRO A 115 19.43 10.40 -6.59
C PRO A 115 17.95 10.35 -6.95
N ASP A 116 17.12 9.88 -6.00
CA ASP A 116 15.68 9.86 -6.14
C ASP A 116 15.12 11.29 -5.98
N THR A 117 14.24 11.71 -6.89
CA THR A 117 13.50 12.97 -6.74
C THR A 117 12.43 12.81 -5.67
N ASN A 118 11.81 11.64 -5.61
CA ASN A 118 10.79 11.31 -4.64
C ASN A 118 10.76 9.80 -4.37
N MET A 119 10.45 9.38 -3.13
CA MET A 119 10.32 7.98 -2.73
C MET A 119 9.02 7.79 -1.97
N TYR A 120 8.20 6.80 -2.35
CA TYR A 120 6.89 6.63 -1.74
C TYR A 120 6.35 5.19 -1.85
N ASP A 121 5.32 4.92 -1.05
CA ASP A 121 4.48 3.73 -1.11
C ASP A 121 5.25 2.42 -0.84
N MET A 122 6.00 2.38 0.26
CA MET A 122 6.76 1.19 0.66
C MET A 122 5.83 0.04 1.09
N ARG A 123 6.09 -1.15 0.57
CA ARG A 123 5.53 -2.42 1.00
C ARG A 123 6.58 -3.19 1.76
N LEU A 124 6.24 -3.69 2.94
CA LEU A 124 7.13 -4.49 3.77
C LEU A 124 6.84 -5.97 3.55
N THR A 125 7.88 -6.77 3.43
CA THR A 125 7.79 -8.24 3.41
C THR A 125 8.86 -8.82 4.31
N ALA A 126 8.45 -9.51 5.38
CA ALA A 126 9.34 -10.41 6.10
C ALA A 126 9.52 -11.67 5.25
N HIS A 127 10.72 -11.84 4.70
CA HIS A 127 11.02 -12.93 3.79
C HIS A 127 11.68 -14.11 4.55
N GLU A 128 11.50 -15.31 4.05
CA GLU A 128 12.02 -16.54 4.69
C GLU A 128 13.55 -16.60 4.79
N ASP A 129 14.29 -15.78 4.01
CA ASP A 129 15.74 -15.60 4.17
C ASP A 129 16.14 -14.82 5.43
N GLY A 130 15.12 -14.39 6.18
CA GLY A 130 15.26 -13.69 7.45
C GLY A 130 15.53 -12.18 7.33
N TRP A 131 15.41 -11.57 6.15
CA TRP A 131 15.39 -10.13 5.97
C TRP A 131 13.96 -9.58 5.92
N ILE A 132 13.81 -8.33 6.30
CA ILE A 132 12.63 -7.53 6.02
C ILE A 132 12.97 -6.65 4.83
N TYR A 133 12.25 -6.84 3.74
CA TYR A 133 12.40 -6.03 2.54
C TYR A 133 11.34 -4.94 2.49
N GLY A 134 11.78 -3.74 2.11
CA GLY A 134 10.91 -2.64 1.72
C GLY A 134 11.05 -2.41 0.22
N ILE A 135 9.96 -2.59 -0.53
CA ILE A 135 9.93 -2.23 -1.95
C ILE A 135 9.01 -1.03 -2.13
N PHE A 136 9.50 -0.02 -2.84
CA PHE A 136 8.82 1.27 -2.96
C PHE A 136 8.99 1.87 -4.34
N CYS A 137 8.21 2.90 -4.66
CA CYS A 137 8.40 3.67 -5.88
C CYS A 137 9.55 4.66 -5.71
N ALA A 138 10.55 4.55 -6.57
CA ALA A 138 11.63 5.50 -6.76
C ALA A 138 11.32 6.34 -8.01
N GLU A 139 11.04 7.63 -7.81
CA GLU A 139 10.68 8.55 -8.89
C GLU A 139 11.85 9.44 -9.23
N ARG A 140 12.11 9.58 -10.53
CA ARG A 140 13.14 10.48 -11.06
C ARG A 140 12.60 11.25 -12.26
N LYS A 141 13.23 12.38 -12.57
CA LYS A 141 12.91 13.10 -13.80
C LYS A 141 13.23 12.20 -15.01
N ASP A 142 12.33 12.17 -16.00
CA ASP A 142 12.57 11.44 -17.24
C ASP A 142 13.77 12.09 -17.99
N PRO A 143 14.89 11.37 -18.20
CA PRO A 143 16.03 11.88 -18.94
C PRO A 143 15.72 12.14 -20.42
N ASN A 144 14.65 11.53 -20.95
CA ASN A 144 14.19 11.70 -22.33
C ASN A 144 13.05 12.71 -22.46
N ALA A 145 12.73 13.45 -21.38
CA ALA A 145 11.70 14.47 -21.39
C ALA A 145 11.96 15.53 -22.46
N ARG A 146 10.91 16.02 -23.10
CA ARG A 146 11.01 17.15 -24.04
C ARG A 146 11.59 18.36 -23.32
N PRO A 147 12.42 19.17 -24.00
CA PRO A 147 12.92 20.41 -23.41
C PRO A 147 11.77 21.27 -22.87
N GLY A 148 11.87 21.70 -21.61
CA GLY A 148 10.83 22.49 -20.94
C GLY A 148 9.69 21.69 -20.31
N ASP A 149 9.62 20.38 -20.48
CA ASP A 149 8.66 19.54 -19.76
C ASP A 149 9.18 19.29 -18.33
N LEU A 150 8.50 19.88 -17.35
CA LEU A 150 8.82 19.76 -15.93
C LEU A 150 7.98 18.69 -15.22
N SER A 151 7.08 18.02 -15.94
CA SER A 151 6.18 17.01 -15.37
C SER A 151 6.56 15.58 -15.71
N ALA A 152 7.39 15.37 -16.73
CA ALA A 152 7.81 14.05 -17.16
C ALA A 152 8.70 13.37 -16.11
N ALA A 153 8.28 12.21 -15.68
CA ALA A 153 8.97 11.40 -14.69
C ALA A 153 9.06 9.93 -15.13
N VAL A 154 10.00 9.21 -14.54
CA VAL A 154 10.12 7.76 -14.63
C VAL A 154 10.02 7.15 -13.24
N ALA A 155 9.45 5.96 -13.16
CA ALA A 155 9.29 5.20 -11.94
C ALA A 155 10.01 3.86 -12.02
N SER A 156 10.80 3.57 -11.00
CA SER A 156 11.43 2.28 -10.76
C SER A 156 10.97 1.69 -9.43
N ALA A 157 11.06 0.39 -9.29
CA ALA A 157 10.89 -0.23 -7.98
C ALA A 157 12.22 -0.15 -7.22
N GLY A 158 12.28 0.72 -6.21
CA GLY A 158 13.37 0.81 -5.27
C GLY A 158 13.31 -0.33 -4.27
N ILE A 159 14.44 -0.93 -3.93
CA ILE A 159 14.55 -2.04 -2.98
C ILE A 159 15.46 -1.64 -1.83
N ALA A 160 14.99 -1.86 -0.61
CA ALA A 160 15.81 -1.75 0.58
C ALA A 160 15.52 -2.92 1.53
N ARG A 161 16.46 -3.23 2.43
CA ARG A 161 16.26 -4.26 3.45
C ARG A 161 16.74 -3.83 4.82
N THR A 162 16.18 -4.46 5.83
CA THR A 162 16.48 -4.15 7.23
C THR A 162 16.29 -5.39 8.12
N LYS A 163 16.80 -5.33 9.36
CA LYS A 163 16.51 -6.32 10.41
C LYS A 163 15.71 -5.71 11.57
N ASP A 164 15.68 -4.38 11.66
CA ASP A 164 15.24 -3.67 12.86
C ASP A 164 14.38 -2.43 12.57
N LEU A 165 14.09 -2.14 11.29
CA LEU A 165 13.42 -0.94 10.78
C LEU A 165 14.18 0.38 11.04
N LYS A 166 15.35 0.34 11.69
CA LYS A 166 16.19 1.50 12.00
C LYS A 166 17.32 1.67 11.00
N THR A 167 18.01 0.56 10.74
CA THR A 167 19.14 0.53 9.81
C THR A 167 18.69 -0.07 8.50
N TRP A 168 18.80 0.70 7.43
CA TRP A 168 18.38 0.29 6.10
C TRP A 168 19.57 0.17 5.16
N GLU A 169 19.62 -0.93 4.44
CA GLU A 169 20.52 -1.13 3.31
C GLU A 169 19.74 -0.93 2.01
N ARG A 170 20.11 0.11 1.25
CA ARG A 170 19.53 0.39 -0.07
C ARG A 170 20.21 -0.51 -1.09
N LEU A 171 19.43 -1.37 -1.75
CA LEU A 171 19.87 -2.20 -2.86
C LEU A 171 19.67 -1.47 -4.20
N PRO A 172 20.32 -1.92 -5.29
CA PRO A 172 20.01 -1.42 -6.62
C PRO A 172 18.52 -1.57 -6.96
N ASP A 173 17.98 -0.62 -7.72
CA ASP A 173 16.60 -0.70 -8.20
C ASP A 173 16.38 -1.94 -9.04
N LEU A 174 15.15 -2.47 -8.98
CA LEU A 174 14.73 -3.56 -9.84
C LEU A 174 14.85 -3.16 -11.31
N LYS A 175 15.64 -3.92 -12.07
CA LYS A 175 15.77 -3.73 -13.51
C LYS A 175 14.61 -4.40 -14.24
N THR A 176 13.89 -3.63 -15.04
CA THR A 176 12.73 -4.09 -15.82
C THR A 176 12.71 -3.44 -17.20
N ARG A 177 11.97 -4.04 -18.14
CA ARG A 177 11.75 -3.46 -19.48
C ARG A 177 10.76 -2.29 -19.47
N SER A 178 9.80 -2.31 -18.54
CA SER A 178 8.74 -1.31 -18.37
C SER A 178 8.94 -0.54 -17.07
N GLN A 179 8.26 0.57 -16.92
CA GLN A 179 8.20 1.23 -15.62
C GLN A 179 7.42 0.38 -14.60
N GLN A 180 7.79 0.50 -13.32
CA GLN A 180 7.19 -0.26 -12.22
C GLN A 180 6.92 0.66 -11.03
N ARG A 181 5.71 0.61 -10.46
CA ARG A 181 5.35 1.43 -9.29
C ARG A 181 4.88 0.62 -8.07
N ASN A 182 4.24 -0.52 -8.27
CA ASN A 182 3.60 -1.30 -7.21
C ASN A 182 4.16 -2.71 -7.18
N VAL A 183 5.46 -2.83 -6.99
CA VAL A 183 6.13 -4.13 -6.85
C VAL A 183 6.06 -4.60 -5.40
N VAL A 184 5.76 -5.88 -5.22
CA VAL A 184 5.68 -6.54 -3.91
C VAL A 184 6.49 -7.83 -3.95
N LEU A 185 7.29 -8.07 -2.92
CA LEU A 185 8.02 -9.32 -2.76
C LEU A 185 7.10 -10.38 -2.14
N HIS A 186 7.07 -11.56 -2.74
CA HIS A 186 6.46 -12.74 -2.15
C HIS A 186 7.25 -13.15 -0.89
N PRO A 187 6.59 -13.60 0.20
CA PRO A 187 7.30 -13.87 1.46
C PRO A 187 8.20 -15.12 1.46
N GLU A 188 8.01 -16.01 0.49
CA GLU A 188 8.75 -17.27 0.39
C GLU A 188 9.44 -17.37 -0.97
N PHE A 189 10.51 -18.18 -1.04
CA PHE A 189 11.09 -18.57 -2.33
C PHE A 189 10.09 -19.40 -3.14
N VAL A 190 10.06 -19.18 -4.43
CA VAL A 190 9.32 -20.00 -5.38
C VAL A 190 10.31 -20.61 -6.36
N ASN A 191 10.38 -21.94 -6.39
CA ASN A 191 11.38 -22.67 -7.17
C ASN A 191 12.84 -22.25 -6.87
N GLY A 192 13.11 -21.90 -5.60
CA GLY A 192 14.43 -21.46 -5.14
C GLY A 192 14.82 -20.04 -5.56
N LYS A 193 13.86 -19.23 -6.05
CA LYS A 193 14.06 -17.85 -6.49
C LYS A 193 13.20 -16.88 -5.70
N TYR A 194 13.61 -15.62 -5.64
CA TYR A 194 12.75 -14.55 -5.17
C TYR A 194 11.64 -14.31 -6.18
N ALA A 195 10.40 -14.20 -5.69
CA ALA A 195 9.24 -14.00 -6.52
C ALA A 195 8.65 -12.59 -6.28
N LEU A 196 8.28 -11.92 -7.36
CA LEU A 196 7.80 -10.55 -7.34
C LEU A 196 6.43 -10.45 -7.99
N TYR A 197 5.51 -9.79 -7.32
CA TYR A 197 4.31 -9.24 -7.95
C TYR A 197 4.68 -7.89 -8.54
N THR A 198 4.47 -7.74 -9.84
CA THR A 198 4.86 -6.55 -10.60
C THR A 198 3.63 -5.82 -11.11
N ARG A 199 3.82 -4.65 -11.67
CA ARG A 199 2.80 -3.93 -12.42
C ARG A 199 3.45 -3.17 -13.57
N PRO A 200 3.65 -3.84 -14.72
CA PRO A 200 4.25 -3.19 -15.88
C PRO A 200 3.38 -2.05 -16.41
N GLN A 201 4.02 -0.94 -16.79
CA GLN A 201 3.33 0.22 -17.35
C GLN A 201 4.22 0.95 -18.37
N ASP A 202 3.59 1.53 -19.38
CA ASP A 202 4.32 2.20 -20.47
C ASP A 202 4.80 3.60 -20.05
N GLY A 203 3.98 4.31 -19.25
CA GLY A 203 4.27 5.65 -18.77
C GLY A 203 4.34 5.76 -17.25
N PHE A 204 4.68 6.94 -16.74
CA PHE A 204 4.78 7.19 -15.31
C PHE A 204 3.43 7.03 -14.56
N ILE A 205 2.34 7.51 -15.15
CA ILE A 205 0.98 7.39 -14.58
C ILE A 205 0.11 6.44 -15.39
N ASP A 206 0.20 6.52 -16.70
CA ASP A 206 -0.58 5.71 -17.62
C ASP A 206 0.05 4.33 -17.80
N THR A 207 -0.75 3.29 -17.63
CA THR A 207 -0.30 1.92 -17.87
C THR A 207 -0.17 1.61 -19.36
N GLY A 208 -0.81 2.38 -20.24
CA GLY A 208 -0.78 2.18 -21.69
C GLY A 208 -1.30 0.80 -22.08
N ASN A 209 -0.49 0.06 -22.83
CA ASN A 209 -0.74 -1.35 -23.19
C ASN A 209 -0.39 -2.32 -22.07
N GLY A 210 0.37 -1.87 -21.05
CA GLY A 210 0.69 -2.63 -19.85
C GLY A 210 -0.45 -2.65 -18.85
N GLY A 211 -0.10 -2.86 -17.60
CA GLY A 211 -1.04 -2.95 -16.47
C GLY A 211 -1.47 -4.38 -16.19
N GLY A 212 -2.24 -4.52 -15.13
CA GLY A 212 -2.46 -5.81 -14.51
C GLY A 212 -1.41 -6.12 -13.44
N ILE A 213 -1.70 -7.10 -12.59
CA ILE A 213 -0.72 -7.64 -11.64
C ILE A 213 0.11 -8.68 -12.39
N GLY A 214 1.41 -8.43 -12.49
CA GLY A 214 2.37 -9.33 -13.08
C GLY A 214 3.03 -10.23 -12.05
N TRP A 215 3.76 -11.19 -12.51
CA TRP A 215 4.59 -12.12 -11.75
C TRP A 215 5.93 -12.32 -12.43
N ALA A 216 6.99 -12.25 -11.66
CA ALA A 216 8.35 -12.47 -12.12
C ALA A 216 9.19 -13.19 -11.07
N LEU A 217 10.17 -13.95 -11.51
CA LEU A 217 11.16 -14.59 -10.66
C LEU A 217 12.54 -13.97 -10.89
N VAL A 218 13.29 -13.74 -9.82
CA VAL A 218 14.67 -13.26 -9.87
C VAL A 218 15.58 -14.15 -9.03
N ASP A 219 16.79 -14.40 -9.51
CA ASP A 219 17.75 -15.29 -8.83
C ASP A 219 18.42 -14.62 -7.62
N ASP A 220 18.65 -13.31 -7.71
CA ASP A 220 19.33 -12.52 -6.69
C ASP A 220 18.59 -11.20 -6.46
N ILE A 221 18.07 -10.99 -5.26
CA ILE A 221 17.38 -9.74 -4.91
C ILE A 221 18.33 -8.55 -4.77
N CYS A 222 19.63 -8.80 -4.54
CA CYS A 222 20.64 -7.75 -4.45
C CYS A 222 21.01 -7.15 -5.82
N HIS A 223 20.70 -7.88 -6.91
CA HIS A 223 20.91 -7.46 -8.29
C HIS A 223 19.72 -7.85 -9.15
N ALA A 224 18.53 -7.56 -8.65
CA ALA A 224 17.28 -8.03 -9.22
C ALA A 224 17.04 -7.51 -10.64
N GLU A 225 16.85 -8.45 -11.58
CA GLU A 225 16.51 -8.16 -12.97
C GLU A 225 15.39 -9.09 -13.44
N VAL A 226 14.32 -8.49 -13.95
CA VAL A 226 13.18 -9.23 -14.52
C VAL A 226 13.39 -9.45 -16.00
N HIS A 227 13.62 -10.71 -16.37
CA HIS A 227 13.75 -11.11 -17.77
C HIS A 227 12.39 -11.50 -18.36
N ASP A 228 11.61 -12.27 -17.61
CA ASP A 228 10.29 -12.77 -17.99
C ASP A 228 9.24 -12.34 -16.97
N GLU A 229 8.16 -11.77 -17.47
CA GLU A 229 7.05 -11.29 -16.69
C GLU A 229 5.73 -11.76 -17.29
N VAL A 230 4.87 -12.36 -16.47
CA VAL A 230 3.54 -12.82 -16.90
C VAL A 230 2.45 -12.11 -16.12
N ILE A 231 1.35 -11.72 -16.77
CA ILE A 231 0.21 -11.09 -16.09
C ILE A 231 -0.66 -12.18 -15.49
N ILE A 232 -0.82 -12.18 -14.18
CA ILE A 232 -1.62 -13.14 -13.43
C ILE A 232 -3.01 -12.61 -13.07
N ASN A 233 -3.17 -11.27 -12.96
CA ASN A 233 -4.47 -10.63 -12.76
C ASN A 233 -4.60 -9.42 -13.70
N LYS A 234 -5.28 -9.62 -14.82
CA LYS A 234 -5.40 -8.63 -15.90
C LYS A 234 -6.42 -7.53 -15.59
N ARG A 235 -6.27 -6.41 -16.28
CA ARG A 235 -7.35 -5.41 -16.38
C ARG A 235 -8.54 -6.02 -17.11
N GLU A 236 -9.76 -5.56 -16.79
CA GLU A 236 -10.97 -6.08 -17.42
C GLU A 236 -11.95 -4.93 -17.72
N TYR A 237 -12.53 -4.95 -18.93
CA TYR A 237 -13.46 -3.93 -19.37
C TYR A 237 -14.68 -3.82 -18.46
N HIS A 238 -15.04 -2.60 -18.10
CA HIS A 238 -16.23 -2.25 -17.30
C HIS A 238 -16.28 -2.92 -15.92
N THR A 239 -15.11 -3.08 -15.30
CA THR A 239 -14.96 -3.57 -13.93
C THR A 239 -14.28 -2.52 -13.05
N ILE A 240 -14.08 -2.85 -11.77
CA ILE A 240 -13.34 -2.01 -10.84
C ILE A 240 -11.86 -1.83 -11.20
N LYS A 241 -11.33 -2.63 -12.13
CA LYS A 241 -9.93 -2.67 -12.55
C LYS A 241 -9.74 -2.36 -14.04
N GLU A 242 -10.69 -1.62 -14.64
CA GLU A 242 -10.66 -1.31 -16.08
C GLU A 242 -9.49 -0.41 -16.50
N VAL A 243 -9.09 0.54 -15.64
CA VAL A 243 -7.99 1.47 -15.93
C VAL A 243 -6.66 0.89 -15.54
N LYS A 244 -6.54 0.43 -14.30
CA LYS A 244 -5.35 -0.21 -13.74
C LYS A 244 -5.69 -0.96 -12.45
N ASN A 245 -4.83 -1.87 -12.09
CA ASN A 245 -4.84 -2.56 -10.81
C ASN A 245 -3.40 -2.83 -10.38
N GLY A 246 -3.20 -3.20 -9.13
CA GLY A 246 -1.89 -3.53 -8.60
C GLY A 246 -1.99 -4.19 -7.24
N GLU A 247 -0.97 -4.93 -6.88
CA GLU A 247 -0.86 -5.54 -5.57
C GLU A 247 -0.79 -4.46 -4.48
N GLY A 248 -1.38 -4.74 -3.33
CA GLY A 248 -1.27 -3.94 -2.13
C GLY A 248 -0.10 -4.42 -1.26
N PRO A 249 -0.33 -5.02 -0.07
CA PRO A 249 0.70 -5.66 0.74
C PRO A 249 1.09 -7.04 0.17
N HIS A 250 2.12 -7.67 0.75
CA HIS A 250 2.43 -9.08 0.47
C HIS A 250 1.25 -9.99 0.82
N PRO A 251 1.06 -11.14 0.12
CA PRO A 251 -0.06 -12.02 0.36
C PRO A 251 0.05 -12.74 1.72
N ILE A 252 -1.08 -13.13 2.27
CA ILE A 252 -1.18 -13.95 3.48
C ILE A 252 -1.29 -15.42 3.06
N LYS A 253 -0.40 -16.27 3.60
CA LYS A 253 -0.48 -17.72 3.43
C LYS A 253 -1.63 -18.29 4.25
N THR A 254 -2.51 -19.06 3.62
CA THR A 254 -3.61 -19.75 4.28
C THR A 254 -3.63 -21.23 3.89
N GLU A 255 -4.40 -22.06 4.57
CA GLU A 255 -4.55 -23.47 4.19
C GLU A 255 -5.21 -23.66 2.81
N LYS A 256 -5.93 -22.65 2.30
CA LYS A 256 -6.70 -22.70 1.05
C LYS A 256 -6.00 -22.06 -0.14
N GLY A 257 -4.91 -21.34 0.09
CA GLY A 257 -4.19 -20.60 -0.93
C GLY A 257 -3.54 -19.34 -0.39
N TRP A 258 -2.89 -18.59 -1.26
CA TRP A 258 -2.40 -17.26 -0.98
C TRP A 258 -3.55 -16.27 -1.09
N LEU A 259 -3.84 -15.55 0.00
CA LEU A 259 -4.85 -14.50 0.05
C LEU A 259 -4.19 -13.16 -0.27
N HIS A 260 -4.74 -12.44 -1.23
CA HIS A 260 -4.22 -11.16 -1.73
C HIS A 260 -5.19 -10.02 -1.46
N LEU A 261 -4.63 -8.84 -1.15
CA LEU A 261 -5.34 -7.58 -1.12
C LEU A 261 -4.74 -6.66 -2.19
N ALA A 262 -5.54 -6.28 -3.15
CA ALA A 262 -5.13 -5.46 -4.29
C ALA A 262 -5.99 -4.21 -4.42
N HIS A 263 -5.54 -3.25 -5.21
CA HIS A 263 -6.34 -2.08 -5.58
C HIS A 263 -6.77 -2.16 -7.04
N GLY A 264 -8.01 -1.76 -7.30
CA GLY A 264 -8.57 -1.59 -8.62
C GLY A 264 -8.91 -0.13 -8.88
N VAL A 265 -8.76 0.31 -10.12
CA VAL A 265 -8.98 1.69 -10.53
C VAL A 265 -9.86 1.75 -11.75
N ARG A 266 -10.90 2.57 -11.66
CA ARG A 266 -11.79 2.89 -12.78
C ARG A 266 -11.96 4.38 -12.97
N CYS A 267 -12.35 4.78 -14.18
CA CYS A 267 -12.78 6.15 -14.44
C CYS A 267 -14.19 6.41 -13.88
N CYS A 268 -14.41 7.63 -13.45
CA CYS A 268 -15.74 8.20 -13.20
C CYS A 268 -15.74 9.68 -13.56
N ALA A 269 -16.92 10.32 -13.60
CA ALA A 269 -17.04 11.72 -14.00
C ALA A 269 -16.18 12.69 -13.16
N ALA A 270 -15.89 12.34 -11.91
CA ALA A 270 -15.06 13.14 -11.01
C ALA A 270 -13.57 12.76 -11.00
N GLY A 271 -13.11 11.95 -11.96
CA GLY A 271 -11.73 11.48 -12.05
C GLY A 271 -11.60 9.98 -11.79
N LEU A 272 -10.45 9.55 -11.26
CA LEU A 272 -10.19 8.14 -10.95
C LEU A 272 -10.78 7.78 -9.59
N ARG A 273 -11.34 6.58 -9.49
CA ARG A 273 -11.78 5.98 -8.24
C ARG A 273 -10.95 4.74 -7.95
N TYR A 274 -10.33 4.72 -6.78
CA TYR A 274 -9.57 3.59 -6.27
C TYR A 274 -10.36 2.85 -5.21
N VAL A 275 -10.37 1.53 -5.32
CA VAL A 275 -11.02 0.61 -4.38
C VAL A 275 -10.11 -0.56 -4.09
N LEU A 276 -10.34 -1.25 -2.98
CA LEU A 276 -9.62 -2.47 -2.64
C LEU A 276 -10.46 -3.69 -3.01
N TYR A 277 -9.81 -4.73 -3.52
CA TYR A 277 -10.42 -6.02 -3.79
C TYR A 277 -9.54 -7.17 -3.32
N LEU A 278 -10.13 -8.34 -3.16
CA LEU A 278 -9.45 -9.55 -2.74
C LEU A 278 -9.42 -10.56 -3.88
N TYR A 279 -8.39 -11.38 -3.91
CA TYR A 279 -8.31 -12.57 -4.74
C TYR A 279 -7.44 -13.63 -4.07
N MET A 280 -7.49 -14.85 -4.55
CA MET A 280 -6.65 -15.94 -4.05
C MET A 280 -5.94 -16.67 -5.18
N THR A 281 -4.71 -17.10 -4.90
CA THR A 281 -3.92 -17.95 -5.79
C THR A 281 -3.53 -19.26 -5.11
N SER A 282 -3.16 -20.25 -5.89
CA SER A 282 -2.76 -21.58 -5.40
C SER A 282 -1.47 -21.50 -4.58
N LEU A 283 -1.36 -22.35 -3.54
CA LEU A 283 -0.12 -22.54 -2.80
C LEU A 283 0.99 -23.20 -3.64
N GLU A 284 0.60 -24.11 -4.51
CA GLU A 284 1.54 -24.87 -5.36
C GLU A 284 2.05 -24.04 -6.53
N ASP A 285 1.19 -23.18 -7.06
CA ASP A 285 1.48 -22.31 -8.19
C ASP A 285 0.87 -20.93 -7.94
N PRO A 286 1.64 -19.97 -7.36
CA PRO A 286 1.15 -18.62 -7.07
C PRO A 286 0.70 -17.81 -8.30
N THR A 287 0.96 -18.29 -9.51
CA THR A 287 0.45 -17.67 -10.74
C THR A 287 -0.99 -18.09 -11.08
N LYS A 288 -1.47 -19.15 -10.45
CA LYS A 288 -2.79 -19.71 -10.73
C LYS A 288 -3.86 -19.11 -9.83
N MET A 289 -4.74 -18.31 -10.39
CA MET A 289 -5.93 -17.78 -9.75
C MET A 289 -6.89 -18.90 -9.35
N ILE A 290 -7.36 -18.92 -8.10
CA ILE A 290 -8.37 -19.86 -7.60
C ILE A 290 -9.68 -19.20 -7.22
N ALA A 291 -9.66 -17.92 -6.84
CA ALA A 291 -10.86 -17.14 -6.54
C ALA A 291 -10.61 -15.65 -6.78
N GLU A 292 -11.61 -14.97 -7.35
CA GLU A 292 -11.66 -13.51 -7.49
C GLU A 292 -13.13 -13.07 -7.40
N PRO A 293 -13.58 -12.54 -6.24
CA PRO A 293 -14.90 -11.99 -6.05
C PRO A 293 -15.21 -10.83 -7.00
N ALA A 294 -16.47 -10.73 -7.43
CA ALA A 294 -16.93 -9.59 -8.20
C ALA A 294 -16.87 -8.29 -7.38
N GLY A 295 -16.52 -7.20 -8.05
CA GLY A 295 -16.58 -5.87 -7.49
C GLY A 295 -15.48 -5.57 -6.47
N TYR A 296 -15.74 -4.65 -5.57
CA TYR A 296 -14.78 -4.23 -4.56
C TYR A 296 -15.09 -4.84 -3.18
N PHE A 297 -14.03 -5.16 -2.44
CA PHE A 297 -14.10 -5.53 -1.03
C PHE A 297 -14.30 -4.29 -0.14
N MET A 298 -13.50 -3.23 -0.36
CA MET A 298 -13.59 -1.96 0.34
C MET A 298 -13.57 -0.78 -0.65
N ALA A 299 -14.39 0.22 -0.39
CA ALA A 299 -14.39 1.48 -1.13
C ALA A 299 -14.47 2.67 -0.15
N PRO A 300 -14.03 3.88 -0.55
CA PRO A 300 -14.10 5.05 0.32
C PRO A 300 -15.56 5.38 0.65
N VAL A 301 -15.81 5.69 1.92
CA VAL A 301 -17.13 6.07 2.45
C VAL A 301 -17.03 7.39 3.20
N ASP A 302 -18.13 8.12 3.25
CA ASP A 302 -18.25 9.38 4.01
C ASP A 302 -17.02 10.31 3.81
N GLU A 303 -16.34 10.69 4.88
CA GLU A 303 -15.16 11.58 4.85
C GLU A 303 -13.91 10.95 4.20
N GLU A 304 -13.86 9.63 4.07
CA GLU A 304 -12.78 8.96 3.35
C GLU A 304 -12.72 9.36 1.85
N ARG A 305 -13.81 9.96 1.33
CA ARG A 305 -13.90 10.41 -0.07
C ARG A 305 -13.21 11.74 -0.33
N ILE A 306 -12.80 12.46 0.71
CA ILE A 306 -12.32 13.84 0.65
C ILE A 306 -10.87 13.90 1.12
N GLY A 307 -10.01 14.51 0.33
CA GLY A 307 -8.60 14.74 0.60
C GLY A 307 -7.88 15.22 -0.65
N ASP A 308 -6.56 15.08 -0.68
CA ASP A 308 -5.72 15.55 -1.80
C ASP A 308 -6.08 14.86 -3.13
N VAL A 309 -6.37 13.57 -3.07
CA VAL A 309 -6.87 12.80 -4.22
C VAL A 309 -8.18 12.13 -3.82
N SER A 310 -9.30 12.76 -4.14
CA SER A 310 -10.63 12.30 -3.75
C SER A 310 -10.99 10.92 -4.28
N ASN A 311 -11.83 10.18 -3.54
CA ASN A 311 -12.32 8.85 -3.89
C ASN A 311 -11.25 7.76 -4.00
N VAL A 312 -10.19 7.84 -3.20
CA VAL A 312 -9.11 6.86 -3.16
C VAL A 312 -9.13 6.09 -1.86
N LEU A 313 -9.12 4.76 -1.94
CA LEU A 313 -8.61 3.87 -0.91
C LEU A 313 -7.39 3.14 -1.45
N PHE A 314 -6.31 3.14 -0.66
CA PHE A 314 -5.07 2.48 -1.01
C PHE A 314 -4.47 1.76 0.19
N SER A 315 -3.91 0.56 0.00
CA SER A 315 -3.30 -0.21 1.07
C SER A 315 -1.99 -0.82 0.62
N ASN A 316 -0.95 -0.64 1.43
CA ASN A 316 0.36 -1.28 1.27
C ASN A 316 0.71 -2.17 2.45
N GLY A 317 -0.17 -2.26 3.44
CA GLY A 317 0.13 -3.00 4.66
C GLY A 317 -1.09 -3.64 5.29
N TRP A 318 -0.96 -4.89 5.63
CA TRP A 318 -1.83 -5.61 6.54
C TRP A 318 -1.02 -6.52 7.45
N ILE A 319 -1.61 -6.94 8.54
CA ILE A 319 -1.00 -7.87 9.49
C ILE A 319 -2.01 -8.95 9.81
N ALA A 320 -1.68 -10.19 9.49
CA ALA A 320 -2.35 -11.37 10.03
C ALA A 320 -1.73 -11.69 11.38
N ASP A 321 -2.50 -11.58 12.45
CA ASP A 321 -2.03 -11.84 13.80
C ASP A 321 -2.20 -13.32 14.17
N GLU A 322 -1.49 -13.75 15.23
CA GLU A 322 -1.46 -15.14 15.70
C GLU A 322 -2.85 -15.66 16.13
N ASP A 323 -3.76 -14.75 16.51
CA ASP A 323 -5.15 -15.09 16.87
C ASP A 323 -6.10 -15.21 15.66
N GLY A 324 -5.55 -15.16 14.44
CA GLY A 324 -6.28 -15.23 13.17
C GLY A 324 -6.95 -13.92 12.76
N LYS A 325 -6.79 -12.83 13.51
CA LYS A 325 -7.26 -11.51 13.09
C LYS A 325 -6.37 -10.93 12.01
N VAL A 326 -6.97 -10.14 11.13
CA VAL A 326 -6.28 -9.38 10.10
C VAL A 326 -6.58 -7.91 10.29
N TYR A 327 -5.52 -7.12 10.46
CA TYR A 327 -5.58 -5.66 10.52
C TYR A 327 -5.14 -5.09 9.19
N ILE A 328 -6.07 -4.43 8.50
CA ILE A 328 -5.87 -3.83 7.17
C ILE A 328 -5.62 -2.35 7.37
N TYR A 329 -4.40 -1.90 7.12
CA TYR A 329 -4.04 -0.48 7.15
C TYR A 329 -4.22 0.11 5.76
N TYR A 330 -5.06 1.14 5.65
CA TYR A 330 -5.37 1.77 4.38
C TYR A 330 -5.35 3.29 4.48
N ALA A 331 -4.93 3.93 3.41
CA ALA A 331 -5.05 5.38 3.29
C ALA A 331 -6.36 5.77 2.60
N SER A 332 -6.94 6.89 3.01
CA SER A 332 -8.06 7.50 2.33
C SER A 332 -7.67 8.84 1.71
N SER A 333 -8.03 9.00 0.43
CA SER A 333 -7.88 10.24 -0.36
C SER A 333 -6.48 10.86 -0.27
N ASP A 334 -5.44 10.01 -0.19
CA ASP A 334 -4.01 10.33 -0.08
C ASP A 334 -3.69 11.34 1.05
N THR A 335 -4.40 11.24 2.18
CA THR A 335 -4.31 12.24 3.24
C THR A 335 -4.03 11.65 4.62
N ARG A 336 -4.60 10.47 4.94
CA ARG A 336 -4.60 9.90 6.29
C ARG A 336 -4.69 8.38 6.27
N MET A 337 -4.16 7.76 7.32
CA MET A 337 -4.17 6.31 7.52
C MET A 337 -5.30 5.87 8.43
N HIS A 338 -5.98 4.82 8.05
CA HIS A 338 -7.02 4.14 8.80
C HIS A 338 -6.66 2.69 9.06
N VAL A 339 -7.48 2.00 9.88
CA VAL A 339 -7.42 0.56 10.07
C VAL A 339 -8.82 -0.05 10.01
N ALA A 340 -8.90 -1.23 9.42
CA ALA A 340 -10.04 -2.12 9.49
C ALA A 340 -9.60 -3.50 10.02
N GLU A 341 -10.50 -4.21 10.68
CA GLU A 341 -10.27 -5.53 11.26
C GLU A 341 -11.15 -6.57 10.56
N SER A 342 -10.59 -7.72 10.28
CA SER A 342 -11.28 -8.92 9.84
C SER A 342 -10.64 -10.17 10.47
N THR A 343 -10.89 -11.33 9.92
CA THR A 343 -10.16 -12.57 10.23
C THR A 343 -9.77 -13.27 8.94
N VAL A 344 -8.71 -14.08 8.99
CA VAL A 344 -8.28 -14.89 7.84
C VAL A 344 -9.45 -15.73 7.31
N ASP A 345 -10.17 -16.41 8.19
CA ASP A 345 -11.30 -17.28 7.80
C ASP A 345 -12.39 -16.51 7.06
N ARG A 346 -12.77 -15.31 7.55
CA ARG A 346 -13.79 -14.48 6.89
C ARG A 346 -13.34 -13.98 5.51
N LEU A 347 -12.09 -13.58 5.39
CA LEU A 347 -11.56 -13.11 4.12
C LEU A 347 -11.45 -14.24 3.10
N VAL A 348 -11.02 -15.43 3.53
CA VAL A 348 -10.99 -16.64 2.71
C VAL A 348 -12.39 -17.06 2.30
N ASP A 349 -13.33 -17.12 3.25
CA ASP A 349 -14.74 -17.44 2.97
C ASP A 349 -15.34 -16.46 1.96
N TYR A 350 -15.12 -15.17 2.15
CA TYR A 350 -15.56 -14.14 1.20
C TYR A 350 -14.98 -14.37 -0.21
N CYS A 351 -13.69 -14.69 -0.32
CA CYS A 351 -13.08 -14.95 -1.62
C CYS A 351 -13.65 -16.19 -2.32
N LEU A 352 -13.81 -17.28 -1.58
CA LEU A 352 -14.20 -18.57 -2.16
C LEU A 352 -15.70 -18.65 -2.49
N HIS A 353 -16.56 -17.92 -1.77
CA HIS A 353 -18.01 -18.04 -1.89
C HIS A 353 -18.70 -16.82 -2.48
N THR A 354 -17.98 -15.71 -2.70
CA THR A 354 -18.54 -14.59 -3.45
C THR A 354 -18.37 -14.85 -4.97
N PRO A 355 -19.45 -14.75 -5.75
CA PRO A 355 -19.39 -15.00 -7.19
C PRO A 355 -18.39 -14.08 -7.91
N ALA A 356 -17.74 -14.61 -8.94
CA ALA A 356 -16.93 -13.82 -9.86
C ALA A 356 -17.80 -12.88 -10.71
N ASP A 357 -17.17 -11.84 -11.29
CA ASP A 357 -17.87 -10.89 -12.18
C ASP A 357 -18.31 -11.59 -13.47
N GLY A 358 -19.61 -11.57 -13.73
CA GLY A 358 -20.18 -12.13 -14.96
C GLY A 358 -20.06 -11.23 -16.18
N LEU A 359 -19.43 -10.07 -16.05
CA LEU A 359 -19.11 -9.08 -17.09
C LEU A 359 -20.33 -8.54 -17.87
N ARG A 360 -21.55 -8.77 -17.40
CA ARG A 360 -22.79 -8.31 -18.03
C ARG A 360 -23.86 -8.02 -16.98
N SER A 361 -24.69 -7.00 -17.20
CA SER A 361 -25.75 -6.59 -16.29
C SER A 361 -26.71 -7.74 -15.97
N ILE A 362 -27.05 -8.57 -16.95
CA ILE A 362 -27.95 -9.71 -16.73
C ILE A 362 -27.35 -10.76 -15.77
N GLU A 363 -26.04 -10.95 -15.80
CA GLU A 363 -25.37 -11.87 -14.88
C GLU A 363 -25.33 -11.30 -13.46
N SER A 364 -25.17 -9.98 -13.30
CA SER A 364 -25.28 -9.34 -11.99
C SER A 364 -26.67 -9.53 -11.38
N VAL A 365 -27.74 -9.42 -12.19
CA VAL A 365 -29.12 -9.68 -11.73
C VAL A 365 -29.29 -11.13 -11.34
N ARG A 366 -28.78 -12.08 -12.14
CA ARG A 366 -28.84 -13.52 -11.84
C ARG A 366 -28.11 -13.85 -10.55
N THR A 367 -26.93 -13.28 -10.35
CA THR A 367 -26.13 -13.47 -9.15
C THR A 367 -26.88 -13.00 -7.89
N LEU A 368 -27.44 -11.78 -7.93
CA LEU A 368 -28.24 -11.24 -6.81
C LEU A 368 -29.48 -12.08 -6.51
N SER A 369 -30.18 -12.55 -7.55
CA SER A 369 -31.37 -13.37 -7.39
C SER A 369 -31.06 -14.73 -6.76
N LEU A 370 -29.93 -15.34 -7.09
CA LEU A 370 -29.52 -16.63 -6.53
C LEU A 370 -29.07 -16.53 -5.08
N ILE A 371 -28.51 -15.42 -4.63
CA ILE A 371 -28.12 -15.20 -3.23
C ILE A 371 -29.36 -15.06 -2.32
N HIS A 372 -30.50 -14.65 -2.86
CA HIS A 372 -31.72 -14.37 -2.08
C HIS A 372 -32.82 -15.42 -2.22
N ILE A 373 -32.61 -16.47 -3.01
CA ILE A 373 -33.51 -17.60 -3.18
C ILE A 373 -32.95 -18.84 -2.48
#